data_184cea003a6cc55d2e975f03dc836863
#
_entry.id   184cea003a6cc55d2e975f03dc836863
#
_cell.length_a   1.000
_cell.length_b   1.000
_cell.length_c   1.000
_cell.angle_alpha   90.00
_cell.angle_beta   90.00
_cell.angle_gamma   90.00
#
_symmetry.space_group_name_H-M   'P 1'
#
loop_
_entity.id
_entity.type
_entity.pdbx_description
1 polymer ?
#
loop_
_entity_poly.entity_id
_entity_poly.type
_entity_poly.pdbx_seq_one_letter_code
_entity_poly.pdbx_strand_id
1 'polypeptide(L)'
;ELRVSAFTVYDLITRGAAVHGDAPAVIQGERVLSFRQLRQRVDELAAGLVGLGIGPGERVCVLAQNDAAYLELYGACARQGIVAYPINWRLTGPEVERVVDRAQPKMMVIDQATLPLVADWLGGKDVPHRYRLTGAADAGFEPLAGLYRAGAAPAPADVAPGDAFAVISTAAVDVVPRGAVLSHANVITANLTAIGALGLTEGDRYLAALPLFHVTALGMSLAHLHAGGAVVVVARFDAEEAVRLIDRHRITHVSDFPPVLSSLLDAAEKLGSALPSLAHVSGLDTPQTIQRLHEKTKAQFWTGFGQSETTGFVTIQRVAEKPGASGRPVPAAQVRLVDDYEREVPVGTPGEILVRGPLVFQGYFAQPDVTAHTFRGGWHHTGDVGRFEADGYLHYVKRKPEKELIKPGGENVYPAEVETVIMQMADVTGVCVYGVPDAKWGEAIKAVVETKTGRTPQQVIDFVGSKIARFKRPHVVVFTDALPRGADGAVDRDAVKARWGEGA
;
A
#
# COMPACT_ATOMS: atom_id res chain seq x y z
N GLU A 1 -0.50 35.17 4.31
CA GLU A 1 0.20 34.98 5.59
C GLU A 1 1.33 33.99 5.40
N LEU A 2 2.58 34.39 5.73
CA LEU A 2 3.72 33.46 5.64
C LEU A 2 3.54 32.32 6.66
N ARG A 3 3.40 31.09 6.17
CA ARG A 3 3.27 29.88 7.03
C ARG A 3 4.67 29.40 7.46
N VAL A 4 5.33 30.13 8.32
CA VAL A 4 6.70 29.85 8.77
C VAL A 4 6.88 28.50 9.47
N SER A 5 5.79 27.88 9.93
CA SER A 5 5.78 26.56 10.57
C SER A 5 5.37 25.42 9.64
N ALA A 6 5.06 25.72 8.36
CA ALA A 6 4.67 24.72 7.40
C ALA A 6 5.86 23.87 6.93
N PHE A 7 5.67 22.57 6.85
CA PHE A 7 6.60 21.63 6.22
C PHE A 7 5.80 20.59 5.45
N THR A 8 6.00 20.52 4.14
CA THR A 8 5.24 19.66 3.21
C THR A 8 6.14 18.62 2.55
N VAL A 9 5.56 17.73 1.75
CA VAL A 9 6.35 16.73 1.01
C VAL A 9 7.31 17.39 0.02
N TYR A 10 6.96 18.51 -0.57
CA TYR A 10 7.90 19.23 -1.43
C TYR A 10 9.07 19.84 -0.63
N ASP A 11 8.86 20.22 0.62
CA ASP A 11 9.93 20.77 1.46
C ASP A 11 11.01 19.72 1.76
N LEU A 12 10.66 18.42 1.88
CA LEU A 12 11.69 17.40 2.01
C LEU A 12 12.60 17.30 0.76
N ILE A 13 12.05 17.57 -0.43
CA ILE A 13 12.82 17.57 -1.69
C ILE A 13 13.74 18.78 -1.76
N THR A 14 13.24 19.97 -1.42
CA THR A 14 14.07 21.20 -1.40
C THR A 14 15.15 21.13 -0.34
N ARG A 15 14.82 20.64 0.86
CA ARG A 15 15.80 20.39 1.92
C ARG A 15 16.84 19.36 1.48
N GLY A 16 16.41 18.26 0.85
CA GLY A 16 17.33 17.25 0.31
C GLY A 16 18.33 17.85 -0.66
N ALA A 17 17.88 18.69 -1.61
CA ALA A 17 18.74 19.38 -2.55
C ALA A 17 19.73 20.34 -1.88
N ALA A 18 19.30 21.04 -0.83
CA ALA A 18 20.13 22.00 -0.10
C ALA A 18 21.17 21.30 0.79
N VAL A 19 20.81 20.21 1.46
CA VAL A 19 21.66 19.53 2.46
C VAL A 19 22.55 18.47 1.85
N HIS A 20 22.00 17.66 0.92
CA HIS A 20 22.68 16.49 0.36
C HIS A 20 23.18 16.71 -1.08
N GLY A 21 22.72 17.77 -1.76
CA GLY A 21 23.27 18.26 -3.03
C GLY A 21 23.43 17.19 -4.11
N ASP A 22 24.65 16.82 -4.39
CA ASP A 22 25.02 15.91 -5.46
C ASP A 22 25.04 14.43 -5.02
N ALA A 23 24.69 14.12 -3.76
CA ALA A 23 24.53 12.74 -3.29
C ALA A 23 23.39 12.04 -4.05
N PRO A 24 23.50 10.71 -4.29
CA PRO A 24 22.44 9.95 -4.96
C PRO A 24 21.12 10.01 -4.20
N ALA A 25 20.03 10.31 -4.89
CA ALA A 25 18.66 10.29 -4.35
C ALA A 25 17.83 9.17 -4.98
N VAL A 26 17.80 9.04 -6.30
CA VAL A 26 17.04 8.04 -7.02
C VAL A 26 17.92 7.33 -8.02
N ILE A 27 17.91 6.01 -7.98
CA ILE A 27 18.71 5.14 -8.85
C ILE A 27 17.76 4.18 -9.59
N GLN A 28 17.87 4.11 -10.92
CA GLN A 28 17.14 3.15 -11.73
C GLN A 28 18.02 2.71 -12.91
N GLY A 29 18.38 1.43 -12.97
CA GLY A 29 19.36 0.94 -13.95
C GLY A 29 20.68 1.69 -13.82
N GLU A 30 21.14 2.26 -14.90
CA GLU A 30 22.35 3.10 -14.94
C GLU A 30 22.08 4.59 -14.63
N ARG A 31 20.80 4.97 -14.53
CA ARG A 31 20.43 6.35 -14.24
C ARG A 31 20.52 6.62 -12.74
N VAL A 32 21.30 7.63 -12.39
CA VAL A 32 21.41 8.16 -11.03
C VAL A 32 20.99 9.60 -11.03
N LEU A 33 19.98 9.94 -10.24
CA LEU A 33 19.61 11.33 -9.94
C LEU A 33 20.15 11.71 -8.58
N SER A 34 20.91 12.80 -8.52
CA SER A 34 21.25 13.44 -7.24
C SER A 34 20.02 14.14 -6.63
N PHE A 35 20.09 14.51 -5.35
CA PHE A 35 19.05 15.33 -4.72
C PHE A 35 18.79 16.64 -5.46
N ARG A 36 19.83 17.30 -5.94
CA ARG A 36 19.73 18.53 -6.76
C ARG A 36 19.02 18.26 -8.08
N GLN A 37 19.37 17.19 -8.77
CA GLN A 37 18.73 16.79 -10.02
C GLN A 37 17.28 16.34 -9.80
N LEU A 38 16.98 15.64 -8.72
CA LEU A 38 15.60 15.26 -8.38
C LEU A 38 14.73 16.51 -8.19
N ARG A 39 15.20 17.50 -7.44
CA ARG A 39 14.51 18.78 -7.29
C ARG A 39 14.28 19.46 -8.63
N GLN A 40 15.32 19.57 -9.47
CA GLN A 40 15.20 20.16 -10.79
C GLN A 40 14.13 19.46 -11.63
N ARG A 41 14.15 18.14 -11.69
CA ARG A 41 13.17 17.33 -12.42
C ARG A 41 11.74 17.55 -11.92
N VAL A 42 11.58 17.59 -10.61
CA VAL A 42 10.29 17.89 -9.96
C VAL A 42 9.79 19.29 -10.34
N ASP A 43 10.65 20.29 -10.30
CA ASP A 43 10.29 21.67 -10.64
C ASP A 43 9.92 21.80 -12.13
N GLU A 44 10.67 21.17 -13.02
CA GLU A 44 10.42 21.16 -14.47
C GLU A 44 9.10 20.46 -14.83
N LEU A 45 8.79 19.33 -14.16
CA LEU A 45 7.52 18.63 -14.33
C LEU A 45 6.34 19.44 -13.77
N ALA A 46 6.53 20.08 -12.61
CA ALA A 46 5.53 20.97 -12.03
C ALA A 46 5.17 22.12 -12.97
N ALA A 47 6.16 22.70 -13.66
CA ALA A 47 5.93 23.71 -14.68
C ALA A 47 5.06 23.19 -15.84
N GLY A 48 5.25 21.93 -16.23
CA GLY A 48 4.40 21.28 -17.23
C GLY A 48 2.96 21.12 -16.75
N LEU A 49 2.76 20.66 -15.50
CA LEU A 49 1.42 20.50 -14.90
C LEU A 49 0.68 21.85 -14.81
N VAL A 50 1.37 22.90 -14.38
CA VAL A 50 0.81 24.27 -14.35
C VAL A 50 0.43 24.72 -15.77
N GLY A 51 1.26 24.42 -16.77
CA GLY A 51 0.99 24.72 -18.17
C GLY A 51 -0.25 24.01 -18.74
N LEU A 52 -0.65 22.89 -18.15
CA LEU A 52 -1.91 22.18 -18.46
C LEU A 52 -3.12 22.76 -17.70
N GLY A 53 -2.92 23.72 -16.82
CA GLY A 53 -3.98 24.29 -15.98
C GLY A 53 -4.39 23.38 -14.82
N ILE A 54 -3.57 22.41 -14.44
CA ILE A 54 -3.84 21.55 -13.28
C ILE A 54 -3.34 22.26 -12.01
N GLY A 55 -4.21 22.42 -11.03
CA GLY A 55 -3.96 23.20 -9.81
C GLY A 55 -4.29 22.47 -8.51
N PRO A 56 -4.20 23.21 -7.38
CA PRO A 56 -4.42 22.65 -6.05
C PRO A 56 -5.78 21.93 -5.92
N GLY A 57 -5.75 20.75 -5.28
CA GLY A 57 -6.93 19.92 -5.03
C GLY A 57 -7.41 19.09 -6.21
N GLU A 58 -6.89 19.34 -7.42
CA GLU A 58 -7.18 18.49 -8.58
C GLU A 58 -6.40 17.18 -8.52
N ARG A 59 -6.92 16.12 -9.14
CA ARG A 59 -6.36 14.76 -9.05
C ARG A 59 -5.62 14.38 -10.33
N VAL A 60 -4.47 13.73 -10.13
CA VAL A 60 -3.71 13.05 -11.17
C VAL A 60 -3.70 11.57 -10.85
N CYS A 61 -4.40 10.76 -11.64
CA CYS A 61 -4.38 9.30 -11.50
C CYS A 61 -3.12 8.72 -12.15
N VAL A 62 -2.49 7.78 -11.47
CA VAL A 62 -1.31 7.06 -11.98
C VAL A 62 -1.59 5.56 -11.93
N LEU A 63 -1.57 4.94 -13.10
CA LEU A 63 -1.77 3.50 -13.29
C LEU A 63 -0.54 2.94 -14.01
N ALA A 64 0.50 2.65 -13.28
CA ALA A 64 1.79 2.26 -13.84
C ALA A 64 2.59 1.39 -12.87
N GLN A 65 3.51 0.60 -13.41
CA GLN A 65 4.57 -0.04 -12.63
C GLN A 65 5.54 1.01 -12.09
N ASN A 66 6.43 0.61 -11.19
CA ASN A 66 7.40 1.52 -10.60
C ASN A 66 8.35 2.07 -11.65
N ASP A 67 8.64 3.35 -11.53
CA ASP A 67 9.63 4.07 -12.32
C ASP A 67 10.12 5.29 -11.54
N ALA A 68 11.33 5.79 -11.81
CA ALA A 68 11.83 7.02 -11.19
C ALA A 68 10.91 8.21 -11.47
N ALA A 69 10.32 8.29 -12.66
CA ALA A 69 9.36 9.34 -13.02
C ALA A 69 8.09 9.31 -12.16
N TYR A 70 7.74 8.16 -11.57
CA TYR A 70 6.64 8.07 -10.61
C TYR A 70 6.93 8.91 -9.35
N LEU A 71 8.16 8.84 -8.82
CA LEU A 71 8.59 9.67 -7.69
C LEU A 71 8.69 11.16 -8.07
N GLU A 72 9.17 11.45 -9.26
CA GLU A 72 9.20 12.83 -9.78
C GLU A 72 7.77 13.41 -9.88
N LEU A 73 6.79 12.61 -10.31
CA LEU A 73 5.40 13.02 -10.42
C LEU A 73 4.77 13.27 -9.04
N TYR A 74 5.04 12.41 -8.05
CA TYR A 74 4.63 12.67 -6.66
C TYR A 74 5.18 14.02 -6.15
N GLY A 75 6.44 14.29 -6.42
CA GLY A 75 7.08 15.54 -6.03
C GLY A 75 6.47 16.77 -6.73
N ALA A 76 6.20 16.69 -8.02
CA ALA A 76 5.58 17.76 -8.79
C ALA A 76 4.15 18.05 -8.34
N CYS A 77 3.35 17.01 -8.08
CA CYS A 77 2.02 17.14 -7.49
C CYS A 77 2.10 17.80 -6.11
N ALA A 78 3.01 17.33 -5.24
CA ALA A 78 3.20 17.89 -3.91
C ALA A 78 3.53 19.39 -3.94
N ARG A 79 4.39 19.81 -4.88
CA ARG A 79 4.78 21.23 -5.05
C ARG A 79 3.59 22.11 -5.39
N GLN A 80 2.65 21.63 -6.17
CA GLN A 80 1.51 22.40 -6.68
C GLN A 80 0.20 22.14 -5.94
N GLY A 81 0.23 21.40 -4.84
CA GLY A 81 -1.00 21.05 -4.11
C GLY A 81 -1.94 20.12 -4.90
N ILE A 82 -1.45 19.51 -5.96
CA ILE A 82 -2.18 18.52 -6.74
C ILE A 82 -2.21 17.22 -5.97
N VAL A 83 -3.34 16.52 -5.99
CA VAL A 83 -3.52 15.26 -5.29
C VAL A 83 -3.13 14.09 -6.19
N ALA A 84 -2.08 13.37 -5.83
CA ALA A 84 -1.72 12.15 -6.52
C ALA A 84 -2.71 11.03 -6.15
N TYR A 85 -3.25 10.36 -7.15
CA TYR A 85 -4.19 9.25 -6.97
C TYR A 85 -3.64 8.00 -7.67
N PRO A 86 -2.70 7.29 -7.03
CA PRO A 86 -2.15 6.07 -7.60
C PRO A 86 -3.18 4.95 -7.56
N ILE A 87 -3.21 4.14 -8.62
CA ILE A 87 -4.16 3.05 -8.79
C ILE A 87 -3.42 1.73 -8.86
N ASN A 88 -3.94 0.72 -8.20
CA ASN A 88 -3.41 -0.64 -8.25
C ASN A 88 -3.56 -1.21 -9.67
N TRP A 89 -2.45 -1.40 -10.36
CA TRP A 89 -2.40 -1.92 -11.74
C TRP A 89 -2.73 -3.42 -11.84
N ARG A 90 -2.92 -4.12 -10.72
CA ARG A 90 -3.39 -5.52 -10.70
C ARG A 90 -4.92 -5.64 -10.75
N LEU A 91 -5.64 -4.52 -10.66
CA LEU A 91 -7.08 -4.46 -10.83
C LEU A 91 -7.47 -4.79 -12.28
N THR A 92 -8.72 -5.21 -12.49
CA THR A 92 -9.30 -5.36 -13.82
C THR A 92 -9.67 -4.00 -14.42
N GLY A 93 -9.83 -3.92 -15.74
CA GLY A 93 -10.27 -2.69 -16.43
C GLY A 93 -11.53 -2.07 -15.81
N PRO A 94 -12.63 -2.83 -15.60
CA PRO A 94 -13.84 -2.33 -14.94
C PRO A 94 -13.63 -1.83 -13.51
N GLU A 95 -12.72 -2.44 -12.74
CA GLU A 95 -12.39 -1.94 -11.39
C GLU A 95 -11.63 -0.62 -11.47
N VAL A 96 -10.67 -0.50 -12.40
CA VAL A 96 -9.94 0.75 -12.65
C VAL A 96 -10.90 1.85 -13.11
N GLU A 97 -11.83 1.55 -14.00
CA GLU A 97 -12.85 2.50 -14.47
C GLU A 97 -13.65 3.08 -13.30
N ARG A 98 -14.11 2.24 -12.38
CA ARG A 98 -14.83 2.71 -11.18
C ARG A 98 -13.99 3.61 -10.27
N VAL A 99 -12.70 3.32 -10.14
CA VAL A 99 -11.79 4.20 -9.39
C VAL A 99 -11.63 5.55 -10.08
N VAL A 100 -11.46 5.56 -11.40
CA VAL A 100 -11.33 6.80 -12.19
C VAL A 100 -12.62 7.62 -12.16
N ASP A 101 -13.79 6.98 -12.27
CA ASP A 101 -15.09 7.64 -12.15
C ASP A 101 -15.25 8.35 -10.79
N ARG A 102 -14.77 7.74 -9.71
CA ARG A 102 -14.78 8.36 -8.38
C ARG A 102 -13.74 9.48 -8.26
N ALA A 103 -12.53 9.25 -8.75
CA ALA A 103 -11.43 10.20 -8.65
C ALA A 103 -11.64 11.46 -9.50
N GLN A 104 -12.34 11.34 -10.64
CA GLN A 104 -12.54 12.43 -11.61
C GLN A 104 -11.24 13.21 -11.87
N PRO A 105 -10.19 12.54 -12.39
CA PRO A 105 -8.88 13.17 -12.53
C PRO A 105 -8.84 14.16 -13.70
N LYS A 106 -8.02 15.18 -13.55
CA LYS A 106 -7.65 16.06 -14.68
C LYS A 106 -6.64 15.43 -15.61
N MET A 107 -5.87 14.48 -15.09
CA MET A 107 -4.83 13.79 -15.84
C MET A 107 -4.79 12.32 -15.47
N MET A 108 -4.60 11.47 -16.48
CA MET A 108 -4.34 10.04 -16.33
C MET A 108 -2.95 9.72 -16.86
N VAL A 109 -2.14 9.07 -16.04
CA VAL A 109 -0.81 8.59 -16.42
C VAL A 109 -0.80 7.07 -16.38
N ILE A 110 -0.36 6.46 -17.47
CA ILE A 110 -0.25 5.00 -17.60
C ILE A 110 1.14 4.59 -18.07
N ASP A 111 1.42 3.30 -18.08
CA ASP A 111 2.55 2.71 -18.82
C ASP A 111 2.07 1.74 -19.91
N GLN A 112 3.02 1.14 -20.63
CA GLN A 112 2.67 0.19 -21.70
C GLN A 112 1.95 -1.04 -21.17
N ALA A 113 2.33 -1.52 -19.99
CA ALA A 113 1.75 -2.73 -19.41
C ALA A 113 0.30 -2.53 -18.97
N THR A 114 -0.09 -1.30 -18.62
CA THR A 114 -1.43 -0.96 -18.09
C THR A 114 -2.38 -0.40 -19.15
N LEU A 115 -1.90 -0.09 -20.36
CA LEU A 115 -2.74 0.38 -21.46
C LEU A 115 -4.00 -0.50 -21.70
N PRO A 116 -3.92 -1.84 -21.68
CA PRO A 116 -5.10 -2.69 -21.87
C PRO A 116 -6.19 -2.51 -20.82
N LEU A 117 -5.85 -1.99 -19.63
CA LEU A 117 -6.82 -1.78 -18.53
C LEU A 117 -7.73 -0.56 -18.77
N VAL A 118 -7.35 0.34 -19.67
CA VAL A 118 -8.05 1.61 -19.92
C VAL A 118 -8.54 1.78 -21.36
N ALA A 119 -8.03 0.99 -22.30
CA ALA A 119 -8.22 1.19 -23.75
C ALA A 119 -9.69 1.20 -24.17
N ASP A 120 -10.51 0.32 -23.60
CA ASP A 120 -11.88 0.12 -24.03
C ASP A 120 -12.86 1.20 -23.53
N TRP A 121 -12.55 1.88 -22.43
CA TRP A 121 -13.51 2.78 -21.78
C TRP A 121 -13.01 4.21 -21.62
N LEU A 122 -11.70 4.45 -21.53
CA LEU A 122 -11.18 5.79 -21.22
C LEU A 122 -11.52 6.83 -22.28
N GLY A 123 -11.71 6.42 -23.54
CA GLY A 123 -12.13 7.28 -24.63
C GLY A 123 -13.44 8.02 -24.38
N GLY A 124 -14.36 7.42 -23.63
CA GLY A 124 -15.65 7.98 -23.25
C GLY A 124 -15.65 8.83 -21.98
N LYS A 125 -14.50 9.02 -21.30
CA LYS A 125 -14.40 9.75 -20.04
C LYS A 125 -13.88 11.18 -20.25
N ASP A 126 -14.35 12.08 -19.39
CA ASP A 126 -13.83 13.46 -19.32
C ASP A 126 -12.50 13.48 -18.54
N VAL A 127 -11.44 12.98 -19.17
CA VAL A 127 -10.07 13.06 -18.69
C VAL A 127 -9.26 13.80 -19.73
N PRO A 128 -9.09 15.13 -19.59
CA PRO A 128 -8.56 15.99 -20.65
C PRO A 128 -7.09 15.73 -20.97
N HIS A 129 -6.30 15.28 -19.99
CA HIS A 129 -4.88 15.08 -20.16
C HIS A 129 -4.50 13.60 -19.95
N ARG A 130 -3.86 13.01 -20.96
CA ARG A 130 -3.50 11.57 -20.97
C ARG A 130 -2.04 11.42 -21.35
N TYR A 131 -1.28 10.84 -20.43
CA TYR A 131 0.18 10.73 -20.57
C TYR A 131 0.67 9.32 -20.30
N ARG A 132 1.78 8.98 -20.94
CA ARG A 132 2.56 7.78 -20.65
C ARG A 132 3.71 8.13 -19.73
N LEU A 133 3.86 7.38 -18.64
CA LEU A 133 4.95 7.59 -17.68
C LEU A 133 6.31 7.44 -18.35
N THR A 134 6.43 6.46 -19.25
CA THR A 134 7.61 6.19 -20.06
C THR A 134 7.23 5.84 -21.49
N GLY A 135 8.17 6.00 -22.44
CA GLY A 135 7.97 5.65 -23.84
C GLY A 135 7.40 6.77 -24.70
N ALA A 136 7.18 6.46 -25.97
CA ALA A 136 6.66 7.40 -26.97
C ALA A 136 5.13 7.54 -26.90
N ALA A 137 4.58 8.54 -27.61
CA ALA A 137 3.15 8.72 -27.79
C ALA A 137 2.51 7.47 -28.42
N ASP A 138 1.36 7.05 -27.88
CA ASP A 138 0.62 5.90 -28.38
C ASP A 138 -0.83 5.94 -27.89
N ALA A 139 -1.77 5.48 -28.73
CA ALA A 139 -3.17 5.30 -28.39
C ALA A 139 -3.85 6.52 -27.69
N GLY A 140 -3.48 7.73 -28.09
CA GLY A 140 -4.03 8.97 -27.53
C GLY A 140 -3.38 9.43 -26.22
N PHE A 141 -2.24 8.84 -25.85
CA PHE A 141 -1.42 9.24 -24.72
C PHE A 141 -0.13 9.91 -25.21
N GLU A 142 0.15 11.08 -24.67
CA GLU A 142 1.40 11.80 -24.93
C GLU A 142 2.51 11.33 -23.95
N PRO A 143 3.79 11.42 -24.30
CA PRO A 143 4.86 11.08 -23.39
C PRO A 143 4.97 12.09 -22.23
N LEU A 144 5.02 11.60 -20.99
CA LEU A 144 5.21 12.46 -19.80
C LEU A 144 6.49 13.31 -19.91
N ALA A 145 7.52 12.75 -20.55
CA ALA A 145 8.77 13.46 -20.82
C ALA A 145 8.56 14.81 -21.55
N GLY A 146 7.51 14.94 -22.36
CA GLY A 146 7.14 16.18 -23.03
C GLY A 146 6.57 17.28 -22.11
N LEU A 147 6.26 16.96 -20.86
CA LEU A 147 5.78 17.95 -19.89
C LEU A 147 6.91 18.68 -19.16
N TYR A 148 8.10 18.10 -19.09
CA TYR A 148 9.22 18.74 -18.40
C TYR A 148 9.63 20.03 -19.14
N ARG A 149 9.60 21.16 -18.45
CA ARG A 149 10.00 22.47 -18.97
C ARG A 149 11.41 22.79 -18.50
N ALA A 150 12.40 22.50 -19.32
CA ALA A 150 13.81 22.62 -19.00
C ALA A 150 14.15 23.95 -18.33
N GLY A 151 14.76 23.90 -17.16
CA GLY A 151 15.17 25.08 -16.38
C GLY A 151 14.02 25.88 -15.76
N ALA A 152 12.75 25.46 -15.93
CA ALA A 152 11.61 26.18 -15.36
C ALA A 152 11.36 25.74 -13.91
N ALA A 153 10.97 26.69 -13.09
CA ALA A 153 10.52 26.48 -11.72
C ALA A 153 9.35 27.45 -11.46
N PRO A 154 8.10 26.99 -11.59
CA PRO A 154 6.94 27.85 -11.33
C PRO A 154 6.92 28.27 -9.86
N ALA A 155 6.22 29.36 -9.54
CA ALA A 155 5.98 29.69 -8.14
C ALA A 155 5.32 28.50 -7.42
N PRO A 156 5.78 28.09 -6.23
CA PRO A 156 5.09 27.05 -5.45
C PRO A 156 3.66 27.51 -5.15
N ALA A 157 2.70 26.56 -5.20
CA ALA A 157 1.38 26.80 -4.68
C ALA A 157 1.43 27.01 -3.16
N ASP A 158 0.43 27.71 -2.61
CA ASP A 158 0.29 27.85 -1.15
C ASP A 158 -0.31 26.55 -0.60
N VAL A 159 0.57 25.58 -0.31
CA VAL A 159 0.20 24.26 0.19
C VAL A 159 0.34 24.22 1.70
N ALA A 160 -0.76 23.88 2.39
CA ALA A 160 -0.75 23.66 3.82
C ALA A 160 -0.34 22.21 4.16
N PRO A 161 0.29 21.98 5.34
CA PRO A 161 0.56 20.62 5.81
C PRO A 161 -0.67 19.73 5.91
N GLY A 162 -1.86 20.32 6.18
CA GLY A 162 -3.15 19.62 6.22
C GLY A 162 -3.79 19.35 4.87
N ASP A 163 -3.25 19.87 3.76
CA ASP A 163 -3.82 19.61 2.44
C ASP A 163 -3.55 18.16 2.01
N ALA A 164 -4.44 17.63 1.16
CA ALA A 164 -4.29 16.28 0.64
C ALA A 164 -3.06 16.18 -0.26
N PHE A 165 -2.19 15.22 0.02
CA PHE A 165 -1.04 14.86 -0.81
C PHE A 165 -1.38 13.73 -1.77
N ALA A 166 -1.97 12.66 -1.26
CA ALA A 166 -2.30 11.49 -2.06
C ALA A 166 -3.57 10.80 -1.56
N VAL A 167 -4.22 10.08 -2.46
CA VAL A 167 -5.33 9.18 -2.14
C VAL A 167 -4.85 7.76 -2.41
N ILE A 168 -4.65 6.99 -1.36
CA ILE A 168 -4.18 5.61 -1.43
C ILE A 168 -5.37 4.68 -1.39
N SER A 169 -5.53 3.85 -2.40
CA SER A 169 -6.61 2.86 -2.44
C SER A 169 -6.43 1.84 -1.32
N THR A 170 -7.49 1.68 -0.54
CA THR A 170 -7.63 0.58 0.41
C THR A 170 -8.54 -0.47 -0.18
N ALA A 171 -8.48 -1.69 0.36
CA ALA A 171 -9.40 -2.72 -0.08
C ALA A 171 -10.84 -2.34 0.29
N ALA A 172 -11.79 -2.62 -0.59
CA ALA A 172 -13.20 -2.27 -0.41
C ALA A 172 -13.93 -3.31 0.43
N VAL A 173 -14.76 -2.86 1.35
CA VAL A 173 -15.85 -3.69 1.93
C VAL A 173 -16.97 -3.86 0.88
N ASP A 174 -17.07 -2.90 -0.03
CA ASP A 174 -17.95 -2.89 -1.20
C ASP A 174 -17.12 -3.04 -2.49
N VAL A 175 -17.77 -3.34 -3.60
CA VAL A 175 -17.18 -3.63 -4.92
C VAL A 175 -16.19 -2.56 -5.43
N VAL A 176 -16.11 -1.40 -4.82
CA VAL A 176 -15.22 -0.31 -5.22
C VAL A 176 -14.20 -0.01 -4.11
N PRO A 177 -12.89 -0.10 -4.40
CA PRO A 177 -11.86 0.25 -3.44
C PRO A 177 -12.08 1.65 -2.86
N ARG A 178 -11.94 1.77 -1.53
CA ARG A 178 -11.96 3.08 -0.87
C ARG A 178 -10.63 3.79 -1.09
N GLY A 179 -10.65 5.10 -1.10
CA GLY A 179 -9.44 5.91 -1.18
C GLY A 179 -9.17 6.61 0.15
N ALA A 180 -8.08 6.23 0.82
CA ALA A 180 -7.62 6.92 2.03
C ALA A 180 -6.91 8.22 1.66
N VAL A 181 -7.41 9.35 2.11
CA VAL A 181 -6.80 10.67 1.86
C VAL A 181 -5.69 10.92 2.88
N LEU A 182 -4.46 10.95 2.39
CA LEU A 182 -3.28 11.26 3.20
C LEU A 182 -2.87 12.72 2.99
N SER A 183 -2.73 13.47 4.09
CA SER A 183 -2.20 14.83 4.04
C SER A 183 -0.68 14.86 3.94
N HIS A 184 -0.12 16.01 3.58
CA HIS A 184 1.33 16.24 3.67
C HIS A 184 1.85 16.00 5.09
N ALA A 185 1.13 16.49 6.10
CA ALA A 185 1.49 16.29 7.51
C ALA A 185 1.48 14.81 7.92
N ASN A 186 0.50 14.02 7.44
CA ASN A 186 0.49 12.57 7.68
C ASN A 186 1.79 11.92 7.19
N VAL A 187 2.17 12.20 5.94
CA VAL A 187 3.35 11.61 5.30
C VAL A 187 4.63 12.05 5.99
N ILE A 188 4.78 13.34 6.30
CA ILE A 188 5.96 13.86 7.02
C ILE A 188 6.08 13.21 8.40
N THR A 189 4.98 13.07 9.14
CA THR A 189 4.97 12.39 10.44
C THR A 189 5.37 10.92 10.30
N ALA A 190 4.86 10.21 9.30
CA ALA A 190 5.23 8.83 9.02
C ALA A 190 6.72 8.69 8.66
N ASN A 191 7.27 9.61 7.86
CA ASN A 191 8.69 9.64 7.54
C ASN A 191 9.56 9.80 8.80
N LEU A 192 9.26 10.79 9.62
CA LEU A 192 10.02 11.04 10.87
C LEU A 192 9.89 9.86 11.84
N THR A 193 8.73 9.22 11.89
CA THR A 193 8.52 8.01 12.68
C THR A 193 9.41 6.85 12.19
N ALA A 194 9.44 6.59 10.88
CA ALA A 194 10.29 5.55 10.29
C ALA A 194 11.77 5.85 10.50
N ILE A 195 12.19 7.10 10.28
CA ILE A 195 13.57 7.55 10.50
C ILE A 195 13.99 7.30 11.95
N GLY A 196 13.15 7.70 12.91
CA GLY A 196 13.43 7.52 14.34
C GLY A 196 13.45 6.05 14.78
N ALA A 197 12.48 5.25 14.29
CA ALA A 197 12.37 3.85 14.69
C ALA A 197 13.49 2.97 14.11
N LEU A 198 13.79 3.12 12.83
CA LEU A 198 14.80 2.32 12.13
C LEU A 198 16.22 2.93 12.25
N GLY A 199 16.35 4.16 12.70
CA GLY A 199 17.63 4.86 12.73
C GLY A 199 18.15 5.19 11.31
N LEU A 200 17.27 5.55 10.39
CA LEU A 200 17.66 5.84 9.00
C LEU A 200 18.56 7.06 8.91
N THR A 201 19.55 6.98 8.05
CA THR A 201 20.56 8.01 7.81
C THR A 201 20.79 8.22 6.31
N GLU A 202 21.63 9.16 5.96
CA GLU A 202 22.08 9.40 4.58
C GLU A 202 22.87 8.23 3.97
N GLY A 203 23.34 7.31 4.79
CA GLY A 203 24.01 6.08 4.34
C GLY A 203 23.05 4.97 3.91
N ASP A 204 21.75 5.11 4.18
CA ASP A 204 20.78 4.07 3.90
C ASP A 204 20.27 4.13 2.46
N ARG A 205 19.98 2.96 1.90
CA ARG A 205 19.44 2.79 0.56
C ARG A 205 18.28 1.81 0.59
N TYR A 206 17.16 2.24 0.04
CA TYR A 206 15.92 1.46 -0.01
C TYR A 206 15.70 0.87 -1.40
N LEU A 207 15.36 -0.42 -1.48
CA LEU A 207 14.90 -1.04 -2.71
C LEU A 207 13.38 -0.86 -2.84
N ALA A 208 12.94 0.00 -3.73
CA ALA A 208 11.54 0.18 -4.09
C ALA A 208 11.10 -0.91 -5.08
N ALA A 209 10.95 -2.13 -4.60
CA ALA A 209 10.51 -3.30 -5.37
C ALA A 209 9.02 -3.59 -5.18
N LEU A 210 8.42 -3.17 -4.08
CA LEU A 210 6.97 -3.19 -3.89
C LEU A 210 6.34 -2.01 -4.66
N PRO A 211 5.05 -2.11 -5.04
CA PRO A 211 4.41 -1.07 -5.84
C PRO A 211 4.35 0.29 -5.14
N LEU A 212 4.73 1.36 -5.85
CA LEU A 212 4.68 2.75 -5.37
C LEU A 212 3.25 3.29 -5.18
N PHE A 213 2.22 2.56 -5.60
CA PHE A 213 0.83 2.89 -5.29
C PHE A 213 0.42 2.45 -3.87
N HIS A 214 1.21 1.63 -3.20
CA HIS A 214 1.00 1.24 -1.80
C HIS A 214 1.71 2.20 -0.84
N VAL A 215 1.08 2.44 0.30
CA VAL A 215 1.62 3.29 1.36
C VAL A 215 2.99 2.80 1.86
N THR A 216 3.27 1.51 1.85
CA THR A 216 4.54 0.93 2.29
C THR A 216 5.70 1.39 1.41
N ALA A 217 5.65 1.13 0.10
CA ALA A 217 6.75 1.48 -0.80
C ALA A 217 6.88 3.00 -0.99
N LEU A 218 5.76 3.70 -1.12
CA LEU A 218 5.74 5.17 -1.18
C LEU A 218 6.31 5.76 0.11
N GLY A 219 5.83 5.32 1.27
CA GLY A 219 6.25 5.84 2.58
C GLY A 219 7.72 5.58 2.86
N MET A 220 8.22 4.36 2.62
CA MET A 220 9.64 4.05 2.80
C MET A 220 10.54 4.78 1.81
N SER A 221 10.12 4.95 0.56
CA SER A 221 10.85 5.77 -0.42
C SER A 221 10.99 7.21 0.06
N LEU A 222 9.89 7.83 0.49
CA LEU A 222 9.92 9.21 0.99
C LEU A 222 10.68 9.34 2.31
N ALA A 223 10.62 8.36 3.21
CA ALA A 223 11.39 8.35 4.46
C ALA A 223 12.90 8.30 4.19
N HIS A 224 13.36 7.48 3.25
CA HIS A 224 14.78 7.43 2.88
C HIS A 224 15.26 8.74 2.25
N LEU A 225 14.49 9.30 1.30
CA LEU A 225 14.79 10.62 0.73
C LEU A 225 14.82 11.70 1.81
N HIS A 226 13.90 11.66 2.78
CA HIS A 226 13.84 12.62 3.89
C HIS A 226 15.07 12.51 4.80
N ALA A 227 15.57 11.29 5.06
CA ALA A 227 16.78 11.05 5.80
C ALA A 227 18.07 11.41 5.05
N GLY A 228 18.00 11.67 3.74
CA GLY A 228 19.14 11.91 2.87
C GLY A 228 19.70 10.65 2.21
N GLY A 229 19.05 9.51 2.38
CA GLY A 229 19.36 8.24 1.73
C GLY A 229 18.83 8.14 0.31
N ALA A 230 19.14 7.05 -0.37
CA ALA A 230 18.76 6.83 -1.76
C ALA A 230 17.64 5.79 -1.90
N VAL A 231 16.90 5.90 -3.00
CA VAL A 231 15.88 4.92 -3.43
C VAL A 231 16.33 4.28 -4.73
N VAL A 232 16.46 2.95 -4.74
CA VAL A 232 16.70 2.16 -5.94
C VAL A 232 15.37 1.64 -6.44
N VAL A 233 14.97 2.05 -7.65
CA VAL A 233 13.65 1.75 -8.23
C VAL A 233 13.76 0.61 -9.21
N VAL A 234 12.87 -0.39 -9.07
CA VAL A 234 12.66 -1.45 -10.05
C VAL A 234 11.18 -1.50 -10.42
N ALA A 235 10.89 -1.79 -11.69
CA ALA A 235 9.51 -1.80 -12.20
C ALA A 235 8.61 -2.76 -11.42
N ARG A 236 9.14 -3.93 -11.09
CA ARG A 236 8.50 -4.97 -10.26
C ARG A 236 9.57 -5.84 -9.60
N PHE A 237 9.18 -6.56 -8.58
CA PHE A 237 10.07 -7.48 -7.90
C PHE A 237 10.49 -8.66 -8.79
N ASP A 238 11.79 -8.85 -8.90
CA ASP A 238 12.45 -10.05 -9.38
C ASP A 238 13.56 -10.41 -8.37
N ALA A 239 13.56 -11.63 -7.88
CA ALA A 239 14.41 -11.99 -6.75
C ALA A 239 15.92 -11.98 -7.10
N GLU A 240 16.31 -12.47 -8.27
CA GLU A 240 17.73 -12.47 -8.67
C GLU A 240 18.22 -11.06 -8.98
N GLU A 241 17.40 -10.26 -9.66
CA GLU A 241 17.73 -8.86 -9.92
C GLU A 241 17.83 -8.07 -8.60
N ALA A 242 16.92 -8.31 -7.65
CA ALA A 242 16.97 -7.68 -6.34
C ALA A 242 18.29 -7.99 -5.61
N VAL A 243 18.76 -9.24 -5.62
CA VAL A 243 20.05 -9.61 -5.03
C VAL A 243 21.20 -8.85 -5.70
N ARG A 244 21.24 -8.83 -7.04
CA ARG A 244 22.28 -8.10 -7.79
C ARG A 244 22.28 -6.60 -7.47
N LEU A 245 21.11 -5.99 -7.34
CA LEU A 245 20.97 -4.57 -6.98
C LEU A 245 21.37 -4.29 -5.53
N ILE A 246 21.03 -5.19 -4.59
CA ILE A 246 21.45 -5.08 -3.20
C ILE A 246 22.97 -5.07 -3.11
N ASP A 247 23.63 -6.01 -3.77
CA ASP A 247 25.09 -6.10 -3.77
C ASP A 247 25.74 -4.92 -4.50
N ARG A 248 25.24 -4.57 -5.69
CA ARG A 248 25.79 -3.49 -6.52
C ARG A 248 25.66 -2.12 -5.87
N HIS A 249 24.46 -1.80 -5.35
CA HIS A 249 24.16 -0.48 -4.80
C HIS A 249 24.26 -0.42 -3.28
N ARG A 250 24.68 -1.52 -2.62
CA ARG A 250 24.81 -1.61 -1.16
C ARG A 250 23.49 -1.23 -0.47
N ILE A 251 22.39 -1.79 -0.95
CA ILE A 251 21.05 -1.54 -0.40
C ILE A 251 21.00 -2.05 1.03
N THR A 252 20.46 -1.22 1.93
CA THR A 252 20.38 -1.50 3.36
C THR A 252 18.98 -1.89 3.82
N HIS A 253 17.94 -1.58 3.04
CA HIS A 253 16.56 -1.80 3.43
C HIS A 253 15.70 -2.34 2.28
N VAL A 254 14.94 -3.39 2.56
CA VAL A 254 13.87 -3.91 1.70
C VAL A 254 12.58 -4.04 2.50
N SER A 255 11.45 -3.81 1.87
CA SER A 255 10.13 -4.14 2.44
C SER A 255 9.71 -5.53 2.01
N ASP A 256 8.97 -6.21 2.89
CA ASP A 256 8.62 -7.61 2.71
C ASP A 256 7.13 -7.88 2.96
N PHE A 257 6.55 -8.61 2.02
CA PHE A 257 5.32 -9.38 2.16
C PHE A 257 5.54 -10.73 1.48
N PRO A 258 5.09 -11.85 2.05
CA PRO A 258 5.28 -13.15 1.42
C PRO A 258 4.82 -13.16 -0.05
N PRO A 259 5.63 -13.71 -0.97
CA PRO A 259 6.83 -14.51 -0.82
C PRO A 259 8.16 -13.74 -1.07
N VAL A 260 8.17 -12.42 -0.93
CA VAL A 260 9.33 -11.58 -1.33
C VAL A 260 10.61 -12.00 -0.62
N LEU A 261 10.61 -12.07 0.72
CA LEU A 261 11.83 -12.39 1.48
C LEU A 261 12.31 -13.81 1.23
N SER A 262 11.42 -14.80 1.24
CA SER A 262 11.83 -16.19 0.96
C SER A 262 12.43 -16.32 -0.43
N SER A 263 11.84 -15.69 -1.44
CA SER A 263 12.38 -15.68 -2.81
C SER A 263 13.72 -14.95 -2.90
N LEU A 264 13.90 -13.87 -2.16
CA LEU A 264 15.15 -13.12 -2.09
C LEU A 264 16.27 -13.97 -1.47
N LEU A 265 15.97 -14.68 -0.38
CA LEU A 265 16.93 -15.56 0.29
C LEU A 265 17.32 -16.75 -0.59
N ASP A 266 16.37 -17.34 -1.32
CA ASP A 266 16.64 -18.42 -2.30
C ASP A 266 17.55 -17.92 -3.42
N ALA A 267 17.26 -16.75 -3.97
CA ALA A 267 18.10 -16.15 -5.02
C ALA A 267 19.50 -15.79 -4.52
N ALA A 268 19.60 -15.26 -3.30
CA ALA A 268 20.90 -14.96 -2.68
C ALA A 268 21.76 -16.22 -2.51
N GLU A 269 21.16 -17.32 -2.06
CA GLU A 269 21.84 -18.61 -1.95
C GLU A 269 22.30 -19.13 -3.32
N LYS A 270 21.42 -19.09 -4.33
CA LYS A 270 21.74 -19.48 -5.70
C LYS A 270 22.89 -18.65 -6.30
N LEU A 271 22.94 -17.36 -6.02
CA LEU A 271 23.94 -16.44 -6.55
C LEU A 271 25.20 -16.34 -5.67
N GLY A 272 25.22 -17.01 -4.51
CA GLY A 272 26.35 -16.98 -3.59
C GLY A 272 26.52 -15.64 -2.87
N SER A 273 25.45 -14.84 -2.74
CA SER A 273 25.47 -13.57 -2.00
C SER A 273 25.09 -13.78 -0.53
N ALA A 274 25.84 -13.16 0.36
CA ALA A 274 25.51 -13.07 1.79
C ALA A 274 24.68 -11.84 2.14
N LEU A 275 24.28 -11.02 1.16
CA LEU A 275 23.57 -9.76 1.32
C LEU A 275 24.22 -8.85 2.38
N PRO A 276 25.52 -8.54 2.27
CA PRO A 276 26.31 -7.99 3.37
C PRO A 276 25.90 -6.57 3.79
N SER A 277 25.25 -5.82 2.90
CA SER A 277 24.79 -4.46 3.18
C SER A 277 23.41 -4.43 3.81
N LEU A 278 22.60 -5.51 3.71
CA LEU A 278 21.23 -5.52 4.19
C LEU A 278 21.18 -5.40 5.71
N ALA A 279 20.55 -4.33 6.19
CA ALA A 279 20.44 -4.01 7.61
C ALA A 279 19.00 -4.11 8.12
N HIS A 280 18.02 -3.81 7.27
CA HIS A 280 16.62 -3.75 7.62
C HIS A 280 15.76 -4.51 6.61
N VAL A 281 14.88 -5.35 7.12
CA VAL A 281 13.74 -5.90 6.38
C VAL A 281 12.48 -5.52 7.17
N SER A 282 11.52 -4.87 6.53
CA SER A 282 10.31 -4.40 7.22
C SER A 282 9.04 -4.92 6.55
N GLY A 283 8.14 -5.48 7.34
CA GLY A 283 6.87 -6.00 6.84
C GLY A 283 6.33 -7.15 7.69
N LEU A 284 5.84 -8.17 7.01
CA LEU A 284 5.26 -9.37 7.62
C LEU A 284 5.79 -10.61 6.90
N ASP A 285 6.20 -11.62 7.67
CA ASP A 285 6.52 -12.94 7.15
C ASP A 285 6.35 -14.02 8.23
N THR A 286 6.53 -15.29 7.85
CA THR A 286 6.48 -16.42 8.76
C THR A 286 7.69 -16.41 9.70
N PRO A 287 7.55 -16.94 10.94
CA PRO A 287 8.68 -17.08 11.85
C PRO A 287 9.87 -17.84 11.24
N GLN A 288 9.61 -18.83 10.40
CA GLN A 288 10.63 -19.63 9.72
C GLN A 288 11.45 -18.82 8.74
N THR A 289 10.78 -18.00 7.91
CA THR A 289 11.49 -17.12 6.95
C THR A 289 12.31 -16.06 7.67
N ILE A 290 11.74 -15.46 8.73
CA ILE A 290 12.44 -14.46 9.56
C ILE A 290 13.67 -15.08 10.25
N GLN A 291 13.54 -16.30 10.79
CA GLN A 291 14.68 -17.02 11.37
C GLN A 291 15.76 -17.25 10.32
N ARG A 292 15.40 -17.70 9.11
CA ARG A 292 16.34 -17.89 8.01
C ARG A 292 17.09 -16.59 7.64
N LEU A 293 16.41 -15.45 7.64
CA LEU A 293 17.05 -14.13 7.45
C LEU A 293 18.12 -13.88 8.52
N HIS A 294 17.79 -14.09 9.79
CA HIS A 294 18.70 -13.84 10.90
C HIS A 294 19.92 -14.81 10.92
N GLU A 295 19.73 -16.04 10.45
CA GLU A 295 20.81 -17.01 10.32
C GLU A 295 21.79 -16.70 9.16
N LYS A 296 21.27 -16.13 8.07
CA LYS A 296 22.04 -15.90 6.84
C LYS A 296 22.59 -14.48 6.70
N THR A 297 22.05 -13.52 7.43
CA THR A 297 22.40 -12.10 7.32
C THR A 297 22.53 -11.44 8.69
N LYS A 298 23.00 -10.18 8.69
CA LYS A 298 22.99 -9.33 9.89
C LYS A 298 21.76 -8.42 9.98
N ALA A 299 20.84 -8.55 9.02
CA ALA A 299 19.65 -7.72 8.94
C ALA A 299 18.70 -7.97 10.12
N GLN A 300 18.04 -6.91 10.58
CA GLN A 300 16.94 -6.98 11.54
C GLN A 300 15.61 -7.03 10.80
N PHE A 301 14.70 -7.88 11.25
CA PHE A 301 13.33 -7.88 10.77
C PHE A 301 12.45 -6.99 11.63
N TRP A 302 11.80 -6.01 11.01
CA TRP A 302 10.91 -5.06 11.64
C TRP A 302 9.46 -5.40 11.30
N THR A 303 8.63 -5.50 12.30
CA THR A 303 7.20 -5.72 12.14
C THR A 303 6.41 -4.71 12.96
N GLY A 304 5.13 -4.57 12.65
CA GLY A 304 4.24 -3.67 13.35
C GLY A 304 2.81 -3.79 12.86
N PHE A 305 1.95 -3.01 13.47
CA PHE A 305 0.58 -2.81 13.04
C PHE A 305 0.45 -1.46 12.34
N GLY A 306 -0.25 -1.43 11.24
CA GLY A 306 -0.56 -0.22 10.48
C GLY A 306 -1.49 -0.51 9.31
N GLN A 307 -2.04 0.56 8.76
CA GLN A 307 -2.98 0.55 7.62
C GLN A 307 -2.64 1.73 6.70
N SER A 308 -3.23 1.78 5.50
CA SER A 308 -3.18 2.99 4.67
C SER A 308 -3.78 4.19 5.41
N GLU A 309 -4.86 3.96 6.16
CA GLU A 309 -5.56 4.95 6.99
C GLU A 309 -4.72 5.50 8.15
N THR A 310 -3.63 4.85 8.49
CA THR A 310 -2.67 5.32 9.49
C THR A 310 -1.34 5.76 8.89
N THR A 311 -1.26 5.90 7.59
CA THR A 311 -0.08 6.35 6.82
C THR A 311 1.17 5.49 7.07
N GLY A 312 1.01 4.28 7.59
CA GLY A 312 2.09 3.37 7.95
C GLY A 312 1.96 2.81 9.36
N PHE A 313 3.10 2.60 10.01
CA PHE A 313 3.16 1.94 11.31
C PHE A 313 2.58 2.78 12.44
N VAL A 314 1.62 2.21 13.16
CA VAL A 314 1.09 2.67 14.44
C VAL A 314 1.88 2.06 15.59
N THR A 315 2.28 0.81 15.43
CA THR A 315 3.22 0.12 16.34
C THR A 315 4.36 -0.44 15.52
N ILE A 316 5.53 -0.58 16.14
CA ILE A 316 6.71 -1.14 15.47
C ILE A 316 7.64 -1.78 16.49
N GLN A 317 8.34 -2.83 16.06
CA GLN A 317 9.44 -3.45 16.81
C GLN A 317 10.38 -4.21 15.88
N ARG A 318 11.58 -4.53 16.36
CA ARG A 318 12.36 -5.66 15.83
C ARG A 318 11.71 -6.95 16.34
N VAL A 319 11.50 -7.91 15.46
CA VAL A 319 10.85 -9.19 15.84
C VAL A 319 11.59 -9.89 16.99
N ALA A 320 12.92 -9.76 17.05
CA ALA A 320 13.74 -10.34 18.10
C ALA A 320 13.45 -9.77 19.51
N GLU A 321 12.87 -8.57 19.63
CA GLU A 321 12.55 -7.96 20.94
C GLU A 321 11.42 -8.73 21.64
N LYS A 322 10.35 -9.04 20.90
CA LYS A 322 9.23 -9.80 21.41
C LYS A 322 8.57 -10.61 20.29
N PRO A 323 9.02 -11.85 20.05
CA PRO A 323 8.46 -12.71 19.02
C PRO A 323 6.95 -12.87 19.16
N GLY A 324 6.22 -12.74 18.04
CA GLY A 324 4.75 -12.85 18.01
C GLY A 324 3.98 -11.58 18.33
N ALA A 325 4.62 -10.55 18.89
CA ALA A 325 3.99 -9.24 19.09
C ALA A 325 4.06 -8.36 17.84
N SER A 326 3.18 -7.37 17.77
CA SER A 326 3.14 -6.34 16.72
C SER A 326 3.84 -5.03 17.12
N GLY A 327 4.58 -5.02 18.23
CA GLY A 327 5.34 -3.88 18.72
C GLY A 327 4.59 -2.97 19.69
N ARG A 328 5.22 -1.86 20.02
CA ARG A 328 4.66 -0.82 20.88
C ARG A 328 4.22 0.38 20.04
N PRO A 329 3.23 1.17 20.52
CA PRO A 329 2.83 2.39 19.84
C PRO A 329 4.03 3.31 19.56
N VAL A 330 4.06 3.83 18.32
CA VAL A 330 5.08 4.83 17.93
C VAL A 330 4.85 6.15 18.66
N PRO A 331 5.87 7.03 18.80
CA PRO A 331 5.73 8.27 19.56
C PRO A 331 4.60 9.20 19.10
N ALA A 332 4.20 9.13 17.84
CA ALA A 332 3.16 9.98 17.27
C ALA A 332 1.76 9.33 17.29
N ALA A 333 1.59 8.15 17.91
CA ALA A 333 0.30 7.44 17.94
C ALA A 333 -0.19 7.24 19.38
N GLN A 334 -1.47 7.56 19.58
CA GLN A 334 -2.23 7.06 20.71
C GLN A 334 -3.03 5.86 20.27
N VAL A 335 -2.97 4.78 21.03
CA VAL A 335 -3.67 3.52 20.74
C VAL A 335 -4.49 3.11 21.97
N ARG A 336 -5.74 2.73 21.72
CA ARG A 336 -6.65 2.26 22.74
C ARG A 336 -7.44 1.07 22.21
N LEU A 337 -7.82 0.14 23.06
CA LEU A 337 -8.62 -1.02 22.71
C LEU A 337 -10.00 -0.92 23.34
N VAL A 338 -11.06 -1.16 22.57
CA VAL A 338 -12.44 -1.07 23.03
C VAL A 338 -13.25 -2.34 22.70
N ASP A 339 -14.28 -2.60 23.50
CA ASP A 339 -15.30 -3.60 23.20
C ASP A 339 -16.33 -3.08 22.17
N ASP A 340 -17.33 -3.91 21.83
CA ASP A 340 -18.37 -3.54 20.87
C ASP A 340 -19.31 -2.42 21.37
N TYR A 341 -19.20 -2.03 22.64
CA TYR A 341 -19.94 -0.93 23.27
C TYR A 341 -19.07 0.32 23.47
N GLU A 342 -17.93 0.43 22.76
CA GLU A 342 -16.99 1.56 22.83
C GLU A 342 -16.33 1.75 24.21
N ARG A 343 -16.35 0.74 25.07
CA ARG A 343 -15.73 0.81 26.40
C ARG A 343 -14.31 0.26 26.33
N GLU A 344 -13.37 0.96 26.94
CA GLU A 344 -11.98 0.51 27.01
C GLU A 344 -11.86 -0.82 27.73
N VAL A 345 -11.12 -1.77 27.13
CA VAL A 345 -10.90 -3.10 27.71
C VAL A 345 -9.63 -3.12 28.55
N PRO A 346 -9.59 -3.94 29.62
CA PRO A 346 -8.39 -4.11 30.44
C PRO A 346 -7.22 -4.72 29.65
N VAL A 347 -6.01 -4.48 30.12
CA VAL A 347 -4.80 -5.20 29.65
C VAL A 347 -5.04 -6.71 29.67
N GLY A 348 -4.61 -7.38 28.62
CA GLY A 348 -4.83 -8.82 28.44
C GLY A 348 -6.15 -9.19 27.77
N THR A 349 -7.07 -8.24 27.58
CA THR A 349 -8.37 -8.47 26.94
C THR A 349 -8.34 -7.98 25.49
N PRO A 350 -8.80 -8.77 24.50
CA PRO A 350 -8.95 -8.34 23.14
C PRO A 350 -9.98 -7.21 22.98
N GLY A 351 -9.68 -6.24 22.12
CA GLY A 351 -10.59 -5.16 21.75
C GLY A 351 -10.25 -4.59 20.39
N GLU A 352 -11.18 -3.84 19.79
CA GLU A 352 -10.91 -3.12 18.55
C GLU A 352 -9.83 -2.09 18.77
N ILE A 353 -8.85 -2.08 17.85
CA ILE A 353 -7.74 -1.13 17.88
C ILE A 353 -8.26 0.22 17.37
N LEU A 354 -8.22 1.22 18.24
CA LEU A 354 -8.52 2.60 17.93
C LEU A 354 -7.22 3.40 17.92
N VAL A 355 -7.08 4.27 16.91
CA VAL A 355 -5.88 5.10 16.73
C VAL A 355 -6.24 6.57 16.69
N ARG A 356 -5.41 7.38 17.32
CA ARG A 356 -5.48 8.84 17.26
C ARG A 356 -4.07 9.42 17.18
N GLY A 357 -3.91 10.46 16.38
CA GLY A 357 -2.64 11.17 16.22
C GLY A 357 -2.41 11.64 14.78
N PRO A 358 -1.30 12.35 14.53
CA PRO A 358 -1.00 12.97 13.24
C PRO A 358 -0.72 11.98 12.10
N LEU A 359 -0.64 10.69 12.38
CA LEU A 359 -0.53 9.60 11.37
C LEU A 359 -1.88 9.25 10.75
N VAL A 360 -3.00 9.57 11.43
CA VAL A 360 -4.33 9.19 11.00
C VAL A 360 -4.74 10.03 9.80
N PHE A 361 -5.23 9.37 8.77
CA PHE A 361 -5.67 9.97 7.51
C PHE A 361 -6.82 10.99 7.69
N GLN A 362 -7.13 11.72 6.62
CA GLN A 362 -8.20 12.75 6.67
C GLN A 362 -9.60 12.18 6.49
N GLY A 363 -9.71 10.95 6.05
CA GLY A 363 -10.96 10.27 5.74
C GLY A 363 -10.91 9.59 4.37
N TYR A 364 -12.04 9.01 3.98
CA TYR A 364 -12.19 8.33 2.69
C TYR A 364 -12.64 9.31 1.60
N PHE A 365 -11.94 9.34 0.49
CA PHE A 365 -12.22 10.24 -0.64
C PHE A 365 -13.65 10.08 -1.15
N ALA A 366 -14.38 11.18 -1.22
CA ALA A 366 -15.78 11.25 -1.66
C ALA A 366 -16.74 10.29 -0.90
N GLN A 367 -16.43 9.96 0.37
CA GLN A 367 -17.24 9.08 1.22
C GLN A 367 -17.41 9.68 2.64
N PRO A 368 -18.12 10.78 2.80
CA PRO A 368 -18.24 11.49 4.08
C PRO A 368 -18.91 10.65 5.18
N ASP A 369 -19.92 9.84 4.84
CA ASP A 369 -20.64 9.02 5.82
C ASP A 369 -19.75 7.90 6.38
N VAL A 370 -18.97 7.25 5.51
CA VAL A 370 -17.99 6.23 5.91
C VAL A 370 -16.89 6.85 6.77
N THR A 371 -16.45 8.05 6.40
CA THR A 371 -15.46 8.83 7.16
C THR A 371 -15.99 9.17 8.55
N ALA A 372 -17.21 9.68 8.66
CA ALA A 372 -17.83 9.99 9.95
C ALA A 372 -17.96 8.75 10.83
N HIS A 373 -18.35 7.62 10.25
CA HIS A 373 -18.47 6.35 10.97
C HIS A 373 -17.11 5.86 11.49
N THR A 374 -16.05 5.90 10.67
CA THR A 374 -14.71 5.45 11.11
C THR A 374 -14.11 6.37 12.17
N PHE A 375 -14.51 7.65 12.25
CA PHE A 375 -14.02 8.63 13.21
C PHE A 375 -14.95 8.87 14.41
N ARG A 376 -15.96 8.03 14.60
CA ARG A 376 -16.88 8.16 15.73
C ARG A 376 -16.12 8.17 17.06
N GLY A 377 -16.61 8.93 18.01
CA GLY A 377 -15.94 9.09 19.31
C GLY A 377 -14.60 9.81 19.28
N GLY A 378 -14.21 10.40 18.12
CA GLY A 378 -12.94 11.13 17.97
C GLY A 378 -11.70 10.23 17.83
N TRP A 379 -11.89 8.97 17.45
CA TRP A 379 -10.86 7.98 17.21
C TRP A 379 -11.08 7.29 15.86
N HIS A 380 -9.99 6.95 15.18
CA HIS A 380 -10.08 6.08 14.02
C HIS A 380 -10.31 4.63 14.45
N HIS A 381 -11.44 4.07 14.05
CA HIS A 381 -11.80 2.67 14.23
C HIS A 381 -11.15 1.84 13.13
N THR A 382 -10.12 1.06 13.47
CA THR A 382 -9.33 0.33 12.47
C THR A 382 -10.04 -0.88 11.89
N GLY A 383 -11.04 -1.43 12.62
CA GLY A 383 -11.67 -2.70 12.29
C GLY A 383 -10.79 -3.92 12.55
N ASP A 384 -9.65 -3.71 13.19
CA ASP A 384 -8.75 -4.77 13.63
C ASP A 384 -8.82 -4.93 15.14
N VAL A 385 -8.68 -6.15 15.62
CA VAL A 385 -8.71 -6.49 17.04
C VAL A 385 -7.31 -6.82 17.51
N GLY A 386 -6.91 -6.23 18.63
CA GLY A 386 -5.64 -6.47 19.28
C GLY A 386 -5.80 -6.70 20.78
N ARG A 387 -4.70 -7.04 21.42
CA ARG A 387 -4.59 -7.23 22.86
C ARG A 387 -3.28 -6.64 23.35
N PHE A 388 -3.32 -5.75 24.34
CA PHE A 388 -2.11 -5.29 25.01
C PHE A 388 -1.65 -6.24 26.09
N GLU A 389 -0.35 -6.42 26.20
CA GLU A 389 0.28 -7.01 27.38
C GLU A 389 0.70 -5.92 28.38
N ALA A 390 1.00 -6.35 29.61
CA ALA A 390 1.37 -5.44 30.71
C ALA A 390 2.62 -4.59 30.41
N ASP A 391 3.51 -5.06 29.54
CA ASP A 391 4.72 -4.36 29.10
C ASP A 391 4.49 -3.40 27.92
N GLY A 392 3.23 -3.22 27.50
CA GLY A 392 2.83 -2.28 26.46
C GLY A 392 2.96 -2.78 25.04
N TYR A 393 3.29 -4.06 24.82
CA TYR A 393 3.30 -4.64 23.49
C TYR A 393 1.88 -5.00 23.04
N LEU A 394 1.57 -4.62 21.81
CA LEU A 394 0.33 -5.00 21.12
C LEU A 394 0.51 -6.36 20.44
N HIS A 395 -0.46 -7.25 20.63
CA HIS A 395 -0.61 -8.47 19.84
C HIS A 395 -1.82 -8.32 18.93
N TYR A 396 -1.63 -8.55 17.64
CA TYR A 396 -2.72 -8.63 16.69
C TYR A 396 -3.50 -9.93 16.93
N VAL A 397 -4.83 -9.85 16.99
CA VAL A 397 -5.69 -10.99 17.25
C VAL A 397 -6.44 -11.43 16.00
N LYS A 398 -7.24 -10.53 15.45
CA LYS A 398 -8.07 -10.81 14.26
C LYS A 398 -8.63 -9.51 13.68
N ARG A 399 -9.28 -9.61 12.54
CA ARG A 399 -10.12 -8.54 12.00
C ARG A 399 -11.55 -8.70 12.48
N LYS A 400 -12.26 -7.57 12.61
CA LYS A 400 -13.70 -7.62 12.81
C LYS A 400 -14.37 -8.17 11.54
N PRO A 401 -15.47 -8.94 11.66
CA PRO A 401 -16.15 -9.55 10.51
C PRO A 401 -16.54 -8.53 9.43
N GLU A 402 -16.96 -7.36 9.83
CA GLU A 402 -17.35 -6.28 8.90
C GLU A 402 -16.17 -5.75 8.06
N LYS A 403 -14.95 -6.01 8.52
CA LYS A 403 -13.70 -5.62 7.85
C LYS A 403 -12.76 -6.80 7.64
N GLU A 404 -13.26 -8.02 7.64
CA GLU A 404 -12.41 -9.18 7.36
C GLU A 404 -11.68 -8.98 6.03
N LEU A 405 -10.36 -9.06 6.07
CA LEU A 405 -9.47 -8.78 4.96
C LEU A 405 -8.50 -9.94 4.81
N ILE A 406 -8.42 -10.51 3.64
CA ILE A 406 -7.45 -11.54 3.31
C ILE A 406 -6.27 -10.86 2.60
N LYS A 407 -5.04 -11.26 2.93
CA LYS A 407 -3.82 -10.65 2.34
C LYS A 407 -2.96 -11.65 1.57
N PRO A 408 -3.41 -12.17 0.44
CA PRO A 408 -2.58 -13.03 -0.38
C PRO A 408 -1.44 -12.23 -1.03
N GLY A 409 -0.20 -12.55 -0.66
CA GLY A 409 0.98 -11.86 -1.20
C GLY A 409 0.99 -10.34 -0.96
N GLY A 410 0.40 -9.86 0.15
CA GLY A 410 0.34 -8.44 0.49
C GLY A 410 -0.81 -7.66 -0.15
N GLU A 411 -1.58 -8.26 -1.05
CA GLU A 411 -2.78 -7.65 -1.63
C GLU A 411 -3.96 -7.73 -0.67
N ASN A 412 -4.81 -6.71 -0.70
CA ASN A 412 -5.99 -6.65 0.13
C ASN A 412 -7.21 -7.23 -0.60
N VAL A 413 -7.80 -8.29 -0.04
CA VAL A 413 -9.00 -8.92 -0.57
C VAL A 413 -10.07 -9.00 0.50
N TYR A 414 -11.24 -8.41 0.25
CA TYR A 414 -12.38 -8.57 1.14
C TYR A 414 -13.19 -9.81 0.78
N PRO A 415 -13.49 -10.67 1.75
CA PRO A 415 -14.38 -11.81 1.57
C PRO A 415 -15.70 -11.43 0.91
N ALA A 416 -16.35 -10.36 1.37
CA ALA A 416 -17.64 -9.90 0.86
C ALA A 416 -17.63 -9.61 -0.65
N GLU A 417 -16.54 -9.08 -1.20
CA GLU A 417 -16.41 -8.84 -2.63
C GLU A 417 -16.40 -10.15 -3.42
N VAL A 418 -15.62 -11.12 -2.96
CA VAL A 418 -15.54 -12.45 -3.58
C VAL A 418 -16.87 -13.20 -3.43
N GLU A 419 -17.47 -13.15 -2.26
CA GLU A 419 -18.79 -13.73 -1.98
C GLU A 419 -19.87 -13.17 -2.91
N THR A 420 -19.92 -11.85 -3.08
CA THR A 420 -20.88 -11.17 -3.98
C THR A 420 -20.74 -11.66 -5.41
N VAL A 421 -19.53 -11.91 -5.87
CA VAL A 421 -19.30 -12.44 -7.23
C VAL A 421 -19.73 -13.90 -7.32
N ILE A 422 -19.36 -14.75 -6.36
CA ILE A 422 -19.75 -16.17 -6.37
C ILE A 422 -21.28 -16.33 -6.30
N MET A 423 -21.97 -15.50 -5.54
CA MET A 423 -23.44 -15.50 -5.44
C MET A 423 -24.15 -15.14 -6.75
N GLN A 424 -23.46 -14.61 -7.76
CA GLN A 424 -24.03 -14.38 -9.10
C GLN A 424 -24.16 -15.69 -9.92
N MET A 425 -23.55 -16.77 -9.47
CA MET A 425 -23.71 -18.09 -10.09
C MET A 425 -25.10 -18.65 -9.75
N ALA A 426 -25.92 -18.94 -10.75
CA ALA A 426 -27.36 -19.23 -10.60
C ALA A 426 -27.73 -20.40 -9.68
N ASP A 427 -26.81 -21.32 -9.44
CA ASP A 427 -26.99 -22.52 -8.62
C ASP A 427 -26.35 -22.42 -7.22
N VAL A 428 -25.75 -21.29 -6.89
CA VAL A 428 -25.15 -21.04 -5.58
C VAL A 428 -26.19 -20.39 -4.68
N THR A 429 -26.42 -21.00 -3.52
CA THR A 429 -27.40 -20.55 -2.51
C THR A 429 -26.76 -19.95 -1.28
N GLY A 430 -25.45 -20.09 -1.13
CA GLY A 430 -24.67 -19.49 -0.05
C GLY A 430 -23.18 -19.62 -0.31
N VAL A 431 -22.41 -18.77 0.32
CA VAL A 431 -20.95 -18.82 0.27
C VAL A 431 -20.35 -18.18 1.52
N CYS A 432 -19.22 -18.71 1.96
CA CYS A 432 -18.39 -18.11 2.99
C CYS A 432 -16.94 -18.12 2.50
N VAL A 433 -16.35 -16.94 2.41
CA VAL A 433 -14.97 -16.74 1.98
C VAL A 433 -14.16 -16.26 3.17
N TYR A 434 -12.97 -16.84 3.37
CA TYR A 434 -12.06 -16.45 4.45
C TYR A 434 -10.61 -16.76 4.09
N GLY A 435 -9.68 -16.13 4.81
CA GLY A 435 -8.25 -16.41 4.69
C GLY A 435 -7.84 -17.65 5.44
N VAL A 436 -6.91 -18.42 4.85
CA VAL A 436 -6.24 -19.55 5.49
C VAL A 436 -4.73 -19.40 5.35
N PRO A 437 -3.92 -19.89 6.32
CA PRO A 437 -2.48 -19.85 6.20
C PRO A 437 -1.99 -20.55 4.93
N ASP A 438 -1.03 -19.92 4.25
CA ASP A 438 -0.39 -20.43 3.04
C ASP A 438 1.11 -20.17 3.07
N ALA A 439 1.90 -21.23 2.77
CA ALA A 439 3.36 -21.16 2.87
C ALA A 439 4.00 -20.24 1.83
N LYS A 440 3.36 -20.03 0.68
CA LYS A 440 3.87 -19.20 -0.42
C LYS A 440 3.39 -17.76 -0.34
N TRP A 441 2.11 -17.57 -0.04
CA TRP A 441 1.45 -16.27 -0.11
C TRP A 441 1.20 -15.63 1.26
N GLY A 442 1.60 -16.31 2.35
CA GLY A 442 1.28 -15.95 3.72
C GLY A 442 -0.17 -16.26 4.08
N GLU A 443 -1.09 -15.90 3.19
CA GLU A 443 -2.51 -16.17 3.31
C GLU A 443 -3.10 -16.54 1.96
N ALA A 444 -3.96 -17.56 1.90
CA ALA A 444 -4.70 -17.96 0.71
C ALA A 444 -6.21 -17.73 0.90
N ILE A 445 -6.91 -17.50 -0.20
CA ILE A 445 -8.35 -17.30 -0.22
C ILE A 445 -9.05 -18.66 -0.29
N LYS A 446 -9.86 -18.99 0.70
CA LYS A 446 -10.69 -20.19 0.73
C LYS A 446 -12.17 -19.81 0.63
N ALA A 447 -12.89 -20.48 -0.26
CA ALA A 447 -14.33 -20.33 -0.45
C ALA A 447 -15.05 -21.65 -0.11
N VAL A 448 -16.01 -21.63 0.79
CA VAL A 448 -16.95 -22.72 1.01
C VAL A 448 -18.27 -22.34 0.34
N VAL A 449 -18.64 -23.07 -0.68
CA VAL A 449 -19.76 -22.74 -1.59
C VAL A 449 -20.92 -23.72 -1.37
N GLU A 450 -22.08 -23.16 -1.06
CA GLU A 450 -23.31 -23.94 -0.92
C GLU A 450 -23.99 -24.08 -2.29
N THR A 451 -24.02 -25.31 -2.80
CA THR A 451 -24.66 -25.64 -4.08
C THR A 451 -25.08 -27.10 -4.11
N LYS A 452 -26.15 -27.40 -4.84
CA LYS A 452 -26.64 -28.75 -5.09
C LYS A 452 -26.23 -29.30 -6.45
N THR A 453 -25.51 -28.54 -7.25
CA THR A 453 -25.04 -28.95 -8.58
C THR A 453 -23.59 -29.40 -8.53
N GLY A 454 -23.24 -30.35 -9.39
CA GLY A 454 -21.86 -30.85 -9.52
C GLY A 454 -20.95 -29.84 -10.24
N ARG A 455 -20.41 -28.88 -9.49
CA ARG A 455 -19.39 -27.93 -10.00
C ARG A 455 -18.00 -28.39 -9.64
N THR A 456 -17.04 -27.94 -10.43
CA THR A 456 -15.62 -28.07 -10.09
C THR A 456 -15.08 -26.79 -9.44
N PRO A 457 -14.07 -26.92 -8.56
CA PRO A 457 -13.39 -25.75 -8.01
C PRO A 457 -12.91 -24.76 -9.07
N GLN A 458 -12.39 -25.27 -10.18
CA GLN A 458 -11.88 -24.44 -11.28
C GLN A 458 -12.97 -23.57 -11.91
N GLN A 459 -14.19 -24.05 -12.04
CA GLN A 459 -15.31 -23.26 -12.58
C GLN A 459 -15.62 -22.03 -11.70
N VAL A 460 -15.54 -22.15 -10.37
CA VAL A 460 -15.72 -21.02 -9.45
C VAL A 460 -14.55 -20.05 -9.56
N ILE A 461 -13.33 -20.56 -9.57
CA ILE A 461 -12.10 -19.76 -9.69
C ILE A 461 -12.12 -18.95 -11.00
N ASP A 462 -12.45 -19.57 -12.12
CA ASP A 462 -12.50 -18.91 -13.43
C ASP A 462 -13.62 -17.88 -13.50
N PHE A 463 -14.79 -18.20 -12.93
CA PHE A 463 -15.90 -17.26 -12.87
C PHE A 463 -15.52 -16.00 -12.09
N VAL A 464 -14.92 -16.14 -10.91
CA VAL A 464 -14.43 -14.99 -10.12
C VAL A 464 -13.39 -14.20 -10.92
N GLY A 465 -12.42 -14.87 -11.52
CA GLY A 465 -11.38 -14.24 -12.33
C GLY A 465 -11.87 -13.54 -13.59
N SER A 466 -13.08 -13.86 -14.07
CA SER A 466 -13.74 -13.16 -15.19
C SER A 466 -14.45 -11.86 -14.76
N LYS A 467 -14.67 -11.66 -13.46
CA LYS A 467 -15.46 -10.56 -12.92
C LYS A 467 -14.62 -9.53 -12.14
N ILE A 468 -13.62 -10.01 -11.41
CA ILE A 468 -12.74 -9.18 -10.57
C ILE A 468 -11.28 -9.59 -10.76
N ALA A 469 -10.36 -8.81 -10.16
CA ALA A 469 -8.92 -8.99 -10.34
C ALA A 469 -8.46 -10.42 -9.98
N ARG A 470 -7.50 -10.92 -10.74
CA ARG A 470 -7.03 -12.31 -10.63
C ARG A 470 -6.49 -12.69 -9.26
N PHE A 471 -5.88 -11.75 -8.55
CA PHE A 471 -5.36 -11.99 -7.19
C PHE A 471 -6.47 -12.18 -6.14
N LYS A 472 -7.73 -11.86 -6.48
CA LYS A 472 -8.92 -12.05 -5.63
C LYS A 472 -9.59 -13.41 -5.83
N ARG A 473 -9.09 -14.25 -6.74
CA ARG A 473 -9.65 -15.58 -6.97
C ARG A 473 -9.41 -16.49 -5.77
N PRO A 474 -10.39 -17.33 -5.40
CA PRO A 474 -10.13 -18.37 -4.42
C PRO A 474 -8.97 -19.27 -4.85
N HIS A 475 -8.11 -19.62 -3.90
CA HIS A 475 -7.07 -20.63 -4.07
C HIS A 475 -7.61 -22.02 -3.78
N VAL A 476 -8.57 -22.09 -2.85
CA VAL A 476 -9.23 -23.33 -2.42
C VAL A 476 -10.74 -23.12 -2.49
N VAL A 477 -11.44 -24.06 -3.11
CA VAL A 477 -12.91 -24.08 -3.16
C VAL A 477 -13.40 -25.42 -2.64
N VAL A 478 -14.28 -25.37 -1.67
CA VAL A 478 -14.96 -26.54 -1.06
C VAL A 478 -16.46 -26.39 -1.28
N PHE A 479 -17.13 -27.47 -1.59
CA PHE A 479 -18.59 -27.49 -1.80
C PHE A 479 -19.31 -28.13 -0.62
N THR A 480 -20.50 -27.64 -0.32
CA THR A 480 -21.40 -28.19 0.69
C THR A 480 -22.85 -28.06 0.23
N ASP A 481 -23.71 -28.97 0.73
CA ASP A 481 -25.16 -28.87 0.52
C ASP A 481 -25.83 -27.84 1.43
N ALA A 482 -25.20 -27.50 2.56
CA ALA A 482 -25.70 -26.53 3.52
C ALA A 482 -24.56 -25.91 4.34
N LEU A 483 -24.54 -24.58 4.44
CA LEU A 483 -23.67 -23.82 5.34
C LEU A 483 -24.30 -23.72 6.74
N PRO A 484 -23.49 -23.76 7.82
CA PRO A 484 -23.95 -23.39 9.15
C PRO A 484 -24.54 -21.98 9.17
N ARG A 485 -25.65 -21.79 9.86
CA ARG A 485 -26.35 -20.50 9.97
C ARG A 485 -26.69 -20.18 11.42
N GLY A 486 -26.63 -18.91 11.78
CA GLY A 486 -27.11 -18.41 13.06
C GLY A 486 -28.63 -18.38 13.15
N ALA A 487 -29.12 -17.98 14.30
CA ALA A 487 -30.58 -17.87 14.57
C ALA A 487 -31.28 -16.82 13.68
N ASP A 488 -30.54 -15.85 13.16
CA ASP A 488 -30.97 -14.82 12.22
C ASP A 488 -30.96 -15.28 10.75
N GLY A 489 -30.55 -16.52 10.49
CA GLY A 489 -30.43 -17.10 9.14
C GLY A 489 -29.17 -16.70 8.38
N ALA A 490 -28.32 -15.84 8.93
CA ALA A 490 -27.03 -15.48 8.34
C ALA A 490 -26.03 -16.65 8.47
N VAL A 491 -25.06 -16.70 7.56
CA VAL A 491 -23.99 -17.71 7.62
C VAL A 491 -23.15 -17.49 8.88
N ASP A 492 -23.04 -18.52 9.68
CA ASP A 492 -22.17 -18.54 10.87
C ASP A 492 -20.73 -18.79 10.42
N ARG A 493 -19.97 -17.72 10.22
CA ARG A 493 -18.61 -17.75 9.69
C ARG A 493 -17.64 -18.51 10.60
N ASP A 494 -17.81 -18.41 11.91
CA ASP A 494 -16.95 -19.09 12.87
C ASP A 494 -17.22 -20.62 12.85
N ALA A 495 -18.48 -21.02 12.76
CA ALA A 495 -18.84 -22.42 12.58
C ALA A 495 -18.35 -22.98 11.22
N VAL A 496 -18.37 -22.19 10.15
CA VAL A 496 -17.78 -22.57 8.85
C VAL A 496 -16.28 -22.77 8.99
N LYS A 497 -15.56 -21.82 9.56
CA LYS A 497 -14.11 -21.93 9.79
C LYS A 497 -13.76 -23.15 10.65
N ALA A 498 -14.52 -23.39 11.73
CA ALA A 498 -14.31 -24.56 12.60
C ALA A 498 -14.53 -25.89 11.85
N ARG A 499 -15.52 -25.95 10.95
CA ARG A 499 -15.88 -27.17 10.23
C ARG A 499 -14.94 -27.51 9.07
N TRP A 500 -14.51 -26.52 8.30
CA TRP A 500 -13.68 -26.73 7.10
C TRP A 500 -12.21 -26.38 7.30
N GLY A 501 -11.84 -25.88 8.47
CA GLY A 501 -10.47 -25.72 8.94
C GLY A 501 -9.70 -24.59 8.27
N GLU A 502 -8.44 -24.46 8.70
CA GLU A 502 -7.49 -23.45 8.24
C GLU A 502 -6.52 -23.98 7.16
N GLY A 503 -6.67 -25.19 6.69
CA GLY A 503 -5.81 -25.78 5.66
C GLY A 503 -6.20 -25.36 4.25
N ALA A 504 -5.16 -25.07 3.42
CA ALA A 504 -5.31 -24.89 1.99
C ALA A 504 -5.50 -26.25 1.28
#